data_ef14cedf9c4e6b295ff6c2b66e188c0b
#
_entry.id   ef14cedf9c4e6b295ff6c2b66e188c0b
#
_cell.length_a   1.000
_cell.length_b   1.000
_cell.length_c   1.000
_cell.angle_alpha   90.00
_cell.angle_beta   90.00
_cell.angle_gamma   90.00
#
_symmetry.space_group_name_H-M   'P 1'
#
loop_
_entity.id
_entity.type
_entity.pdbx_description
1 polymer ?
#
loop_
_entity_poly.entity_id
_entity_poly.type
_entity_poly.pdbx_seq_one_letter_code
_entity_poly.pdbx_strand_id
1 'polypeptide(L)'
;MALVTEATLNEAYDIVRASRDCVRTPLLRNVEKLGFLDCPDEVEVHLKLENMQVTGSFKSRGVVVQLAKAPSLVTSGKRSLVTISAGNYGKAFAHACYQRGLKGTVIMPLTAPESRERIIQSKGCGVIRTESSELMTKVKELIHEKDMTFLHPFDDLNLIAGYGSAGLEILEEVNPDIVLVCCGGGGLVSGISAAITYKGFKD
;
A
#
# COMPACT_ATOMS: atom_id res chain seq x y z
N MET A 1 -0.67 -5.74 -21.95
CA MET A 1 -0.17 -5.39 -20.60
C MET A 1 -1.34 -4.81 -19.83
N ALA A 2 -1.70 -5.36 -18.67
CA ALA A 2 -2.79 -4.81 -17.88
C ALA A 2 -2.32 -3.51 -17.19
N LEU A 3 -3.11 -2.47 -17.29
CA LEU A 3 -2.79 -1.14 -16.73
C LEU A 3 -3.90 -0.71 -15.76
N VAL A 4 -3.56 0.14 -14.79
CA VAL A 4 -4.55 0.86 -14.01
C VAL A 4 -5.30 1.80 -14.95
N THR A 5 -6.62 1.65 -15.06
CA THR A 5 -7.49 2.51 -15.87
C THR A 5 -8.06 3.63 -15.01
N GLU A 6 -8.60 4.68 -15.64
CA GLU A 6 -9.29 5.74 -14.91
C GLU A 6 -10.44 5.19 -14.05
N ALA A 7 -11.22 4.25 -14.60
CA ALA A 7 -12.32 3.63 -13.88
C ALA A 7 -11.84 2.86 -12.63
N THR A 8 -10.78 2.04 -12.77
CA THR A 8 -10.22 1.29 -11.63
C THR A 8 -9.58 2.21 -10.60
N LEU A 9 -8.99 3.33 -11.03
CA LEU A 9 -8.42 4.34 -10.14
C LEU A 9 -9.51 5.04 -9.30
N ASN A 10 -10.60 5.49 -9.96
CA ASN A 10 -11.72 6.14 -9.29
C ASN A 10 -12.40 5.19 -8.29
N GLU A 11 -12.66 3.95 -8.69
CA GLU A 11 -13.22 2.94 -7.80
C GLU A 11 -12.32 2.67 -6.59
N ALA A 12 -11.00 2.56 -6.81
CA ALA A 12 -10.02 2.40 -5.73
C ALA A 12 -10.02 3.61 -4.79
N TYR A 13 -10.16 4.82 -5.31
CA TYR A 13 -10.27 6.03 -4.52
C TYR A 13 -11.50 6.03 -3.62
N ASP A 14 -12.65 5.64 -4.15
CA ASP A 14 -13.88 5.52 -3.36
C ASP A 14 -13.75 4.49 -2.24
N ILE A 15 -13.14 3.32 -2.53
CA ILE A 15 -12.85 2.29 -1.53
C ILE A 15 -11.95 2.84 -0.42
N VAL A 16 -10.88 3.58 -0.78
CA VAL A 16 -9.95 4.17 0.20
C VAL A 16 -10.66 5.20 1.07
N ARG A 17 -11.46 6.09 0.48
CA ARG A 17 -12.21 7.13 1.21
C ARG A 17 -13.25 6.56 2.16
N ALA A 18 -13.92 5.49 1.77
CA ALA A 18 -14.92 4.82 2.60
C ALA A 18 -14.32 3.96 3.73
N SER A 19 -13.02 3.67 3.67
CA SER A 19 -12.37 2.75 4.61
C SER A 19 -11.96 3.45 5.91
N ARG A 20 -12.21 2.77 7.05
CA ARG A 20 -11.68 3.19 8.34
C ARG A 20 -10.19 2.86 8.54
N ASP A 21 -9.60 2.06 7.64
CA ASP A 21 -8.19 1.66 7.69
C ASP A 21 -7.27 2.65 6.95
N CYS A 22 -7.86 3.70 6.39
CA CYS A 22 -7.13 4.77 5.72
C CYS A 22 -7.64 6.14 6.20
N VAL A 23 -6.75 7.11 6.14
CA VAL A 23 -7.09 8.51 6.35
C VAL A 23 -6.61 9.34 5.17
N ARG A 24 -7.30 10.45 4.87
CA ARG A 24 -6.74 11.48 4.01
C ARG A 24 -5.57 12.10 4.75
N THR A 25 -4.36 11.91 4.25
CA THR A 25 -3.17 12.45 4.90
C THR A 25 -3.01 13.94 4.55
N PRO A 26 -2.42 14.75 5.45
CA PRO A 26 -2.16 16.15 5.16
C PRO A 26 -1.21 16.34 3.97
N LEU A 27 -1.44 17.39 3.20
CA LEU A 27 -0.45 17.98 2.30
C LEU A 27 0.13 19.22 2.99
N LEU A 28 1.36 19.09 3.50
CA LEU A 28 2.10 20.21 4.08
C LEU A 28 2.64 21.08 2.95
N ARG A 29 2.18 22.35 2.90
CA ARG A 29 2.51 23.25 1.81
C ARG A 29 3.66 24.18 2.17
N ASN A 30 4.41 24.61 1.16
CA ASN A 30 5.43 25.65 1.27
C ASN A 30 6.49 25.30 2.34
N VAL A 31 6.96 24.05 2.33
CA VAL A 31 7.93 23.56 3.34
C VAL A 31 9.33 24.16 3.16
N GLU A 32 9.64 24.72 1.99
CA GLU A 32 10.85 25.50 1.74
C GLU A 32 10.96 26.69 2.71
N LYS A 33 9.84 27.30 3.11
CA LYS A 33 9.78 28.43 4.05
C LYS A 33 10.15 28.05 5.50
N LEU A 34 10.25 26.75 5.79
CA LEU A 34 10.66 26.28 7.11
C LEU A 34 12.19 26.28 7.32
N GLY A 35 12.97 26.63 6.30
CA GLY A 35 14.41 26.87 6.38
C GLY A 35 15.29 25.60 6.46
N PHE A 36 14.73 24.42 6.24
CA PHE A 36 15.50 23.16 6.20
C PHE A 36 15.76 22.64 4.78
N LEU A 37 15.18 23.30 3.77
CA LEU A 37 15.43 23.01 2.36
C LEU A 37 16.12 24.23 1.72
N ASP A 38 17.22 23.98 1.05
CA ASP A 38 17.90 24.95 0.22
C ASP A 38 17.36 24.82 -1.22
N CYS A 39 16.44 25.68 -1.59
CA CYS A 39 15.83 25.71 -2.92
C CYS A 39 15.67 27.17 -3.40
N PRO A 40 15.63 27.38 -4.73
CA PRO A 40 15.39 28.70 -5.32
C PRO A 40 14.08 29.32 -4.82
N ASP A 41 14.01 30.65 -4.72
CA ASP A 41 12.86 31.40 -4.20
C ASP A 41 11.57 31.15 -4.99
N GLU A 42 11.68 30.79 -6.27
CA GLU A 42 10.55 30.51 -7.16
C GLU A 42 9.98 29.09 -7.00
N VAL A 43 10.63 28.23 -6.21
CA VAL A 43 10.22 26.83 -6.01
C VAL A 43 9.37 26.69 -4.76
N GLU A 44 8.12 26.30 -4.94
CA GLU A 44 7.24 25.87 -3.84
C GLU A 44 7.34 24.35 -3.64
N VAL A 45 7.62 23.91 -2.41
CA VAL A 45 7.71 22.49 -2.07
C VAL A 45 6.58 22.08 -1.16
N HIS A 46 5.91 20.99 -1.54
CA HIS A 46 4.82 20.40 -0.78
C HIS A 46 5.12 18.96 -0.40
N LEU A 47 4.73 18.53 0.80
CA LEU A 47 4.93 17.16 1.28
C LEU A 47 3.60 16.48 1.56
N LYS A 48 3.29 15.40 0.84
CA LYS A 48 2.20 14.49 1.16
C LYS A 48 2.63 13.52 2.26
N LEU A 49 2.08 13.67 3.47
CA LEU A 49 2.57 13.00 4.68
C LEU A 49 2.02 11.58 4.84
N GLU A 50 2.41 10.66 3.96
CA GLU A 50 1.97 9.25 4.01
C GLU A 50 2.49 8.47 5.24
N ASN A 51 3.44 9.01 5.99
CA ASN A 51 3.82 8.52 7.31
C ASN A 51 2.72 8.72 8.38
N MET A 52 1.74 9.59 8.12
CA MET A 52 0.58 9.83 8.98
C MET A 52 -0.61 8.90 8.69
N GLN A 53 -0.47 7.94 7.78
CA GLN A 53 -1.46 6.90 7.59
C GLN A 53 -1.64 6.03 8.85
N VAL A 54 -2.81 5.38 8.97
CA VAL A 54 -3.18 4.50 10.11
C VAL A 54 -2.09 3.48 10.43
N THR A 55 -1.40 2.94 9.43
CA THR A 55 -0.29 2.00 9.64
C THR A 55 1.09 2.64 9.47
N GLY A 56 1.18 3.97 9.38
CA GLY A 56 2.42 4.72 9.26
C GLY A 56 3.06 4.70 7.86
N SER A 57 2.30 4.36 6.81
CA SER A 57 2.77 4.42 5.43
C SER A 57 1.63 4.32 4.43
N PHE A 58 1.88 4.72 3.18
CA PHE A 58 0.96 4.61 2.04
C PHE A 58 0.45 3.18 1.78
N LYS A 59 1.07 2.16 2.36
CA LYS A 59 0.71 0.75 2.14
C LYS A 59 -0.74 0.45 2.54
N SER A 60 -1.31 1.14 3.51
CA SER A 60 -2.71 1.01 3.90
C SER A 60 -3.65 1.19 2.70
N ARG A 61 -3.42 2.21 1.87
CA ARG A 61 -4.26 2.55 0.72
C ARG A 61 -4.41 1.38 -0.26
N GLY A 62 -3.28 0.78 -0.64
CA GLY A 62 -3.29 -0.35 -1.57
C GLY A 62 -3.89 -1.62 -0.95
N VAL A 63 -3.50 -1.95 0.28
CA VAL A 63 -4.00 -3.17 0.97
C VAL A 63 -5.52 -3.14 1.13
N VAL A 64 -6.10 -1.99 1.44
CA VAL A 64 -7.56 -1.84 1.57
C VAL A 64 -8.26 -2.17 0.26
N VAL A 65 -7.77 -1.68 -0.87
CA VAL A 65 -8.34 -1.97 -2.19
C VAL A 65 -8.10 -3.43 -2.58
N GLN A 66 -6.91 -3.94 -2.38
CA GLN A 66 -6.55 -5.33 -2.67
C GLN A 66 -7.47 -6.31 -1.93
N LEU A 67 -7.74 -6.06 -0.64
CA LEU A 67 -8.66 -6.89 0.14
C LEU A 67 -10.13 -6.70 -0.26
N ALA A 68 -10.56 -5.50 -0.61
CA ALA A 68 -11.91 -5.25 -1.08
C ALA A 68 -12.21 -5.96 -2.40
N LYS A 69 -11.19 -6.15 -3.24
CA LYS A 69 -11.26 -6.85 -4.52
C LYS A 69 -10.85 -8.32 -4.46
N ALA A 70 -10.53 -8.83 -3.28
CA ALA A 70 -10.18 -10.23 -3.10
C ALA A 70 -11.38 -11.15 -3.38
N PRO A 71 -11.14 -12.42 -3.78
CA PRO A 71 -12.21 -13.39 -4.01
C PRO A 71 -13.18 -13.54 -2.84
N SER A 72 -14.43 -13.83 -3.11
CA SER A 72 -15.50 -13.96 -2.09
C SER A 72 -15.18 -14.96 -0.98
N LEU A 73 -14.45 -16.03 -1.28
CA LEU A 73 -13.97 -16.98 -0.28
C LEU A 73 -13.02 -16.36 0.74
N VAL A 74 -12.25 -15.37 0.33
CA VAL A 74 -11.37 -14.59 1.21
C VAL A 74 -12.19 -13.61 2.04
N THR A 75 -13.01 -12.77 1.38
CA THR A 75 -13.78 -11.73 2.06
C THR A 75 -14.82 -12.30 3.04
N SER A 76 -15.29 -13.52 2.82
CA SER A 76 -16.16 -14.25 3.74
C SER A 76 -15.40 -14.96 4.89
N GLY A 77 -14.07 -14.87 4.94
CA GLY A 77 -13.23 -15.53 5.95
C GLY A 77 -13.09 -17.05 5.80
N LYS A 78 -13.63 -17.63 4.73
CA LYS A 78 -13.55 -19.09 4.46
C LYS A 78 -12.18 -19.53 3.98
N ARG A 79 -11.42 -18.64 3.36
CA ARG A 79 -10.07 -18.89 2.87
C ARG A 79 -9.07 -17.92 3.52
N SER A 80 -7.99 -18.47 4.06
CA SER A 80 -6.93 -17.69 4.68
C SER A 80 -6.00 -17.05 3.64
N LEU A 81 -5.29 -16.01 4.06
CA LEU A 81 -4.40 -15.23 3.24
C LEU A 81 -2.93 -15.52 3.57
N VAL A 82 -2.08 -15.47 2.56
CA VAL A 82 -0.62 -15.49 2.71
C VAL A 82 0.03 -14.36 1.92
N THR A 83 1.11 -13.79 2.46
CA THR A 83 1.94 -12.82 1.77
C THR A 83 3.39 -12.90 2.18
N ILE A 84 4.26 -12.19 1.46
CA ILE A 84 5.69 -12.05 1.80
C ILE A 84 5.94 -10.59 2.15
N SER A 85 6.39 -10.31 3.37
CA SER A 85 6.83 -8.95 3.71
C SER A 85 7.56 -8.89 5.05
N ALA A 86 8.72 -8.24 5.07
CA ALA A 86 9.42 -7.82 6.30
C ALA A 86 9.22 -6.33 6.62
N GLY A 87 8.37 -5.62 5.88
CA GLY A 87 8.26 -4.16 5.94
C GLY A 87 6.82 -3.64 6.12
N ASN A 88 6.61 -2.43 5.63
CA ASN A 88 5.35 -1.69 5.79
C ASN A 88 4.14 -2.38 5.18
N TYR A 89 4.32 -3.18 4.10
CA TYR A 89 3.21 -3.94 3.54
C TYR A 89 2.71 -5.00 4.53
N GLY A 90 3.61 -5.79 5.15
CA GLY A 90 3.21 -6.80 6.14
C GLY A 90 2.48 -6.18 7.34
N LYS A 91 2.90 -4.99 7.79
CA LYS A 91 2.23 -4.23 8.85
C LYS A 91 0.81 -3.80 8.42
N ALA A 92 0.65 -3.27 7.21
CA ALA A 92 -0.64 -2.85 6.68
C ALA A 92 -1.57 -4.06 6.44
N PHE A 93 -1.04 -5.15 5.87
CA PHE A 93 -1.75 -6.41 5.68
C PHE A 93 -2.28 -6.97 7.00
N ALA A 94 -1.43 -7.09 8.02
CA ALA A 94 -1.83 -7.62 9.32
C ALA A 94 -2.89 -6.74 10.00
N HIS A 95 -2.76 -5.41 9.92
CA HIS A 95 -3.77 -4.48 10.41
C HIS A 95 -5.12 -4.68 9.70
N ALA A 96 -5.11 -4.74 8.38
CA ALA A 96 -6.33 -4.89 7.59
C ALA A 96 -7.00 -6.28 7.77
N CYS A 97 -6.21 -7.34 7.98
CA CYS A 97 -6.74 -8.66 8.36
C CYS A 97 -7.43 -8.60 9.74
N TYR A 98 -6.77 -7.99 10.73
CA TYR A 98 -7.33 -7.81 12.07
C TYR A 98 -8.68 -7.09 12.04
N GLN A 99 -8.76 -5.96 11.35
CA GLN A 99 -9.97 -5.14 11.26
C GLN A 99 -11.14 -5.87 10.58
N ARG A 100 -10.85 -6.84 9.72
CA ARG A 100 -11.86 -7.61 8.96
C ARG A 100 -12.10 -9.01 9.52
N GLY A 101 -11.43 -9.39 10.61
CA GLY A 101 -11.51 -10.76 11.15
C GLY A 101 -10.98 -11.83 10.19
N LEU A 102 -10.06 -11.47 9.29
CA LEU A 102 -9.48 -12.39 8.32
C LEU A 102 -8.23 -13.06 8.91
N LYS A 103 -8.02 -14.33 8.53
CA LYS A 103 -6.81 -15.07 8.91
C LYS A 103 -5.72 -14.81 7.87
N GLY A 104 -4.57 -14.27 8.33
CA GLY A 104 -3.42 -13.98 7.49
C GLY A 104 -2.14 -14.60 8.02
N THR A 105 -1.24 -14.95 7.11
CA THR A 105 0.13 -15.39 7.40
C THR A 105 1.11 -14.56 6.61
N VAL A 106 2.13 -14.04 7.26
CA VAL A 106 3.21 -13.29 6.63
C VAL A 106 4.49 -14.13 6.65
N ILE A 107 5.04 -14.37 5.48
CA ILE A 107 6.35 -15.02 5.33
C ILE A 107 7.41 -13.92 5.27
N MET A 108 8.47 -14.07 6.04
CA MET A 108 9.57 -13.10 6.07
C MET A 108 10.93 -13.80 6.15
N PRO A 109 11.99 -13.14 5.66
CA PRO A 109 13.33 -13.70 5.75
C PRO A 109 13.80 -13.80 7.19
N LEU A 110 14.71 -14.74 7.49
CA LEU A 110 15.34 -14.89 8.81
C LEU A 110 16.05 -13.62 9.26
N THR A 111 16.55 -12.82 8.31
CA THR A 111 17.23 -11.54 8.57
C THR A 111 16.30 -10.39 8.97
N ALA A 112 14.97 -10.59 8.88
CA ALA A 112 14.01 -9.54 9.25
C ALA A 112 14.09 -9.22 10.75
N PRO A 113 13.98 -7.95 11.15
CA PRO A 113 13.98 -7.59 12.58
C PRO A 113 12.80 -8.24 13.32
N GLU A 114 13.04 -8.79 14.50
CA GLU A 114 12.01 -9.38 15.35
C GLU A 114 10.88 -8.40 15.70
N SER A 115 11.19 -7.11 15.80
CA SER A 115 10.18 -6.08 16.05
C SER A 115 9.07 -6.07 14.98
N ARG A 116 9.39 -6.41 13.74
CA ARG A 116 8.41 -6.53 12.64
C ARG A 116 7.49 -7.73 12.84
N GLU A 117 8.05 -8.86 13.23
CA GLU A 117 7.29 -10.05 13.57
C GLU A 117 6.31 -9.78 14.71
N ARG A 118 6.78 -9.19 15.81
CA ARG A 118 5.93 -8.86 16.96
C ARG A 118 4.75 -7.96 16.58
N ILE A 119 4.96 -6.97 15.71
CA ILE A 119 3.88 -6.10 15.23
C ILE A 119 2.83 -6.90 14.44
N ILE A 120 3.23 -7.81 13.58
CA ILE A 120 2.34 -8.64 12.78
C ILE A 120 1.57 -9.61 13.67
N GLN A 121 2.25 -10.29 14.60
CA GLN A 121 1.63 -11.22 15.55
C GLN A 121 0.67 -10.53 16.51
N SER A 122 0.94 -9.29 16.93
CA SER A 122 0.03 -8.51 17.78
C SER A 122 -1.31 -8.18 17.10
N LYS A 123 -1.39 -8.34 15.78
CA LYS A 123 -2.61 -8.23 14.97
C LYS A 123 -3.26 -9.59 14.67
N GLY A 124 -2.82 -10.66 15.32
CA GLY A 124 -3.39 -11.99 15.13
C GLY A 124 -2.98 -12.71 13.85
N CYS A 125 -2.04 -12.16 13.07
CA CYS A 125 -1.51 -12.83 11.90
C CYS A 125 -0.40 -13.80 12.29
N GLY A 126 -0.35 -14.96 11.60
CA GLY A 126 0.78 -15.89 11.68
C GLY A 126 2.03 -15.31 11.04
N VAL A 127 3.20 -15.72 11.52
CA VAL A 127 4.49 -15.38 10.91
C VAL A 127 5.26 -16.67 10.68
N ILE A 128 5.85 -16.79 9.49
CA ILE A 128 6.78 -17.87 9.13
C ILE A 128 8.09 -17.22 8.70
N ARG A 129 9.17 -17.59 9.34
CA ARG A 129 10.52 -17.13 8.98
C ARG A 129 11.23 -18.23 8.21
N THR A 130 11.88 -17.86 7.10
CA THR A 130 12.63 -18.80 6.26
C THR A 130 13.79 -18.08 5.57
N GLU A 131 14.65 -18.83 4.88
CA GLU A 131 15.69 -18.24 4.05
C GLU A 131 15.10 -17.40 2.92
N SER A 132 15.82 -16.34 2.52
CA SER A 132 15.34 -15.44 1.47
C SER A 132 15.08 -16.14 0.13
N SER A 133 15.84 -17.17 -0.19
CA SER A 133 15.68 -18.02 -1.36
C SER A 133 14.42 -18.88 -1.32
N GLU A 134 13.89 -19.18 -0.14
CA GLU A 134 12.77 -20.10 0.09
C GLU A 134 11.41 -19.40 0.24
N LEU A 135 11.37 -18.07 0.24
CA LEU A 135 10.14 -17.31 0.50
C LEU A 135 8.99 -17.71 -0.44
N MET A 136 9.24 -17.79 -1.74
CA MET A 136 8.21 -18.17 -2.72
C MET A 136 7.88 -19.66 -2.71
N THR A 137 8.84 -20.52 -2.38
CA THR A 137 8.61 -21.95 -2.16
C THR A 137 7.61 -22.14 -1.02
N LYS A 138 7.81 -21.43 0.08
CA LYS A 138 6.91 -21.48 1.24
C LYS A 138 5.51 -20.94 0.94
N VAL A 139 5.38 -19.92 0.10
CA VAL A 139 4.07 -19.44 -0.39
C VAL A 139 3.35 -20.56 -1.15
N LYS A 140 4.05 -21.21 -2.11
CA LYS A 140 3.48 -22.27 -2.94
C LYS A 140 3.01 -23.47 -2.10
N GLU A 141 3.79 -23.86 -1.08
CA GLU A 141 3.40 -24.91 -0.13
C GLU A 141 2.08 -24.54 0.58
N LEU A 142 1.96 -23.32 1.12
CA LEU A 142 0.76 -22.89 1.84
C LEU A 142 -0.47 -22.77 0.93
N ILE A 143 -0.28 -22.38 -0.32
CA ILE A 143 -1.36 -22.40 -1.34
C ILE A 143 -1.82 -23.83 -1.57
N HIS A 144 -0.88 -24.76 -1.81
CA HIS A 144 -1.22 -26.14 -2.18
C HIS A 144 -1.77 -26.96 -1.00
N GLU A 145 -1.15 -26.84 0.19
CA GLU A 145 -1.48 -27.68 1.35
C GLU A 145 -2.63 -27.12 2.18
N LYS A 146 -2.78 -25.79 2.23
CA LYS A 146 -3.75 -25.11 3.12
C LYS A 146 -4.76 -24.24 2.36
N ASP A 147 -4.81 -24.36 1.04
CA ASP A 147 -5.72 -23.58 0.17
C ASP A 147 -5.71 -22.06 0.49
N MET A 148 -4.53 -21.51 0.77
CA MET A 148 -4.40 -20.09 1.07
C MET A 148 -4.36 -19.24 -0.21
N THR A 149 -4.86 -18.02 -0.14
CA THR A 149 -4.77 -17.05 -1.23
C THR A 149 -3.54 -16.17 -1.03
N PHE A 150 -2.65 -16.15 -2.01
CA PHE A 150 -1.49 -15.26 -2.01
C PHE A 150 -1.87 -13.85 -2.44
N LEU A 151 -1.52 -12.85 -1.63
CA LEU A 151 -1.58 -11.45 -1.98
C LEU A 151 -0.17 -10.92 -2.23
N HIS A 152 0.06 -10.47 -3.47
CA HIS A 152 1.37 -9.96 -3.87
C HIS A 152 1.63 -8.59 -3.24
N PRO A 153 2.82 -8.33 -2.62
CA PRO A 153 3.07 -7.15 -1.80
C PRO A 153 3.36 -5.85 -2.58
N PHE A 154 3.48 -5.91 -3.92
CA PHE A 154 3.73 -4.74 -4.78
C PHE A 154 3.26 -4.89 -6.23
N ASP A 155 3.27 -6.07 -6.84
CA ASP A 155 2.84 -6.32 -8.21
C ASP A 155 1.39 -6.84 -8.25
N ASP A 156 0.45 -5.93 -8.00
CA ASP A 156 -0.98 -6.19 -7.98
C ASP A 156 -1.71 -4.91 -8.40
N LEU A 157 -2.55 -4.98 -9.42
CA LEU A 157 -3.21 -3.80 -9.99
C LEU A 157 -4.17 -3.11 -9.03
N ASN A 158 -4.86 -3.86 -8.17
CA ASN A 158 -5.75 -3.29 -7.16
C ASN A 158 -4.94 -2.53 -6.10
N LEU A 159 -3.80 -3.12 -5.70
CA LEU A 159 -2.86 -2.49 -4.78
C LEU A 159 -2.31 -1.18 -5.36
N ILE A 160 -1.88 -1.20 -6.63
CA ILE A 160 -1.35 -0.05 -7.36
C ILE A 160 -2.42 1.04 -7.51
N ALA A 161 -3.65 0.68 -7.90
CA ALA A 161 -4.76 1.61 -8.00
C ALA A 161 -5.07 2.28 -6.65
N GLY A 162 -5.02 1.52 -5.54
CA GLY A 162 -5.16 2.06 -4.20
C GLY A 162 -4.09 3.10 -3.85
N TYR A 163 -2.85 2.90 -4.27
CA TYR A 163 -1.77 3.90 -4.08
C TYR A 163 -2.01 5.16 -4.89
N GLY A 164 -2.66 5.05 -6.05
CA GLY A 164 -3.05 6.19 -6.89
C GLY A 164 -3.97 7.18 -6.17
N SER A 165 -4.70 6.75 -5.14
CA SER A 165 -5.52 7.65 -4.32
C SER A 165 -4.71 8.77 -3.67
N ALA A 166 -3.43 8.55 -3.34
CA ALA A 166 -2.57 9.61 -2.84
C ALA A 166 -2.30 10.68 -3.90
N GLY A 167 -2.12 10.27 -5.16
CA GLY A 167 -1.99 11.20 -6.29
C GLY A 167 -3.26 12.03 -6.52
N LEU A 168 -4.44 11.39 -6.46
CA LEU A 168 -5.71 12.11 -6.58
C LEU A 168 -5.88 13.15 -5.47
N GLU A 169 -5.57 12.80 -4.22
CA GLU A 169 -5.61 13.75 -3.10
C GLU A 169 -4.64 14.93 -3.27
N ILE A 170 -3.45 14.71 -3.86
CA ILE A 170 -2.50 15.78 -4.19
C ILE A 170 -3.12 16.73 -5.22
N LEU A 171 -3.67 16.17 -6.31
CA LEU A 171 -4.24 16.95 -7.42
C LEU A 171 -5.53 17.69 -7.05
N GLU A 172 -6.22 17.27 -6.00
CA GLU A 172 -7.35 18.04 -5.43
C GLU A 172 -6.89 19.30 -4.68
N GLU A 173 -5.65 19.38 -4.26
CA GLU A 173 -5.14 20.47 -3.43
C GLU A 173 -4.17 21.39 -4.15
N VAL A 174 -3.34 20.85 -5.04
CA VAL A 174 -2.32 21.60 -5.80
C VAL A 174 -2.22 21.07 -7.22
N ASN A 175 -1.70 21.90 -8.13
CA ASN A 175 -1.32 21.50 -9.49
C ASN A 175 0.21 21.53 -9.58
N PRO A 176 0.91 20.41 -9.29
CA PRO A 176 2.36 20.41 -9.24
C PRO A 176 2.97 20.29 -10.64
N ASP A 177 4.06 21.01 -10.91
CA ASP A 177 4.86 20.84 -12.14
C ASP A 177 5.70 19.57 -12.07
N ILE A 178 6.15 19.17 -10.87
CA ILE A 178 6.99 18.00 -10.62
C ILE A 178 6.48 17.24 -9.41
N VAL A 179 6.39 15.92 -9.51
CA VAL A 179 6.07 15.04 -8.39
C VAL A 179 7.20 14.06 -8.16
N LEU A 180 7.85 14.17 -7.01
CA LEU A 180 8.92 13.25 -6.60
C LEU A 180 8.34 12.09 -5.81
N VAL A 181 8.57 10.87 -6.27
CA VAL A 181 8.00 9.66 -5.67
C VAL A 181 9.10 8.63 -5.39
N CYS A 182 9.13 8.10 -4.17
CA CYS A 182 10.01 6.99 -3.83
C CYS A 182 9.67 5.75 -4.68
N CYS A 183 10.70 5.13 -5.27
CA CYS A 183 10.53 3.95 -6.10
C CYS A 183 11.34 2.77 -5.53
N GLY A 184 10.63 1.78 -5.00
CA GLY A 184 11.16 0.46 -4.66
C GLY A 184 10.60 -0.57 -5.65
N GLY A 185 9.54 -1.30 -5.28
CA GLY A 185 8.84 -2.25 -6.17
C GLY A 185 7.95 -1.60 -7.24
N GLY A 186 8.00 -0.29 -7.44
CA GLY A 186 7.30 0.42 -8.52
C GLY A 186 5.83 0.78 -8.25
N GLY A 187 5.15 0.12 -7.31
CA GLY A 187 3.69 0.26 -7.14
C GLY A 187 3.23 1.68 -6.80
N LEU A 188 3.93 2.40 -5.91
CA LEU A 188 3.56 3.77 -5.56
C LEU A 188 3.70 4.72 -6.73
N VAL A 189 4.85 4.71 -7.40
CA VAL A 189 5.10 5.59 -8.55
C VAL A 189 4.12 5.29 -9.68
N SER A 190 3.80 4.01 -9.95
CA SER A 190 2.81 3.63 -10.97
C SER A 190 1.41 4.14 -10.63
N GLY A 191 0.97 4.02 -9.37
CA GLY A 191 -0.33 4.52 -8.93
C GLY A 191 -0.44 6.05 -9.03
N ILE A 192 0.56 6.78 -8.55
CA ILE A 192 0.60 8.25 -8.64
C ILE A 192 0.68 8.70 -10.10
N SER A 193 1.51 8.05 -10.93
CA SER A 193 1.58 8.36 -12.37
C SER A 193 0.25 8.15 -13.08
N ALA A 194 -0.49 7.09 -12.73
CA ALA A 194 -1.85 6.90 -13.26
C ALA A 194 -2.78 8.04 -12.86
N ALA A 195 -2.74 8.50 -11.60
CA ALA A 195 -3.55 9.64 -11.17
C ALA A 195 -3.21 10.92 -11.94
N ILE A 196 -1.92 11.21 -12.13
CA ILE A 196 -1.45 12.37 -12.90
C ILE A 196 -1.89 12.27 -14.35
N THR A 197 -1.76 11.08 -14.99
CA THR A 197 -2.14 10.86 -16.38
C THR A 197 -3.63 11.13 -16.63
N TYR A 198 -4.51 10.73 -15.69
CA TYR A 198 -5.95 10.85 -15.90
C TYR A 198 -6.56 12.14 -15.36
N LYS A 199 -5.96 12.78 -14.37
CA LYS A 199 -6.53 13.93 -13.65
C LYS A 199 -5.61 15.15 -13.55
N GLY A 200 -4.29 14.95 -13.78
CA GLY A 200 -3.31 16.02 -13.77
C GLY A 200 -3.11 16.65 -15.14
N PHE A 201 -2.33 17.71 -15.17
CA PHE A 201 -1.96 18.47 -16.36
C PHE A 201 -3.17 18.78 -17.26
N LYS A 202 -4.04 19.65 -16.78
CA LYS A 202 -4.94 20.39 -17.67
C LYS A 202 -4.09 21.48 -18.31
N ASP A 203 -3.86 21.36 -19.63
CA ASP A 203 -3.26 22.40 -20.45
C ASP A 203 -3.89 23.76 -20.19
#